data_5c99c29431cebb86d4b035a366330ddf
#
_entry.id   5c99c29431cebb86d4b035a366330ddf
#
_cell.length_a   1.000
_cell.length_b   1.000
_cell.length_c   1.000
_cell.angle_alpha   90.00
_cell.angle_beta   90.00
_cell.angle_gamma   90.00
#
_symmetry.space_group_name_H-M   'P 1'
#
loop_
_entity.id
_entity.type
_entity.pdbx_description
1 polymer ?
#
loop_
_entity_poly.entity_id
_entity_poly.type
_entity_poly.pdbx_seq_one_letter_code
_entity_poly.pdbx_strand_id
1 'polypeptide(L)'
;MLLNSKRQLAILLAVLSLVALVLVGRWGNARKIGGQGPAEPFRIAGNFYYVGATDVAAFLITGPEGHVVLDGGYPTTAPLIMASIAKLGFDIKDVKVLLNSEPHPDHGGGLTVLQQASGAQLWAS
;
A
#
# COMPACT_ATOMS: atom_id res chain seq x y z
N MET A 1 31.58 18.14 -46.63
CA MET A 1 31.64 19.04 -45.47
C MET A 1 31.81 18.18 -44.23
N LEU A 2 33.08 17.93 -43.81
CA LEU A 2 33.39 17.05 -42.68
C LEU A 2 33.19 17.86 -41.40
N LEU A 3 32.11 17.60 -40.70
CA LEU A 3 31.93 18.12 -39.32
C LEU A 3 33.10 17.64 -38.47
N ASN A 4 33.83 18.56 -37.85
CA ASN A 4 34.97 18.30 -37.02
C ASN A 4 34.59 17.28 -35.93
N SER A 5 35.33 16.17 -35.83
CA SER A 5 35.04 15.03 -34.93
C SER A 5 34.79 15.47 -33.46
N LYS A 6 35.42 16.54 -33.01
CA LYS A 6 35.21 17.13 -31.68
C LYS A 6 33.80 17.72 -31.52
N ARG A 7 33.23 18.35 -32.57
CA ARG A 7 31.84 18.88 -32.53
C ARG A 7 30.81 17.74 -32.56
N GLN A 8 31.03 16.67 -33.30
CA GLN A 8 30.15 15.51 -33.31
C GLN A 8 30.15 14.80 -31.98
N LEU A 9 31.30 14.65 -31.34
CA LEU A 9 31.45 14.09 -30.01
C LEU A 9 30.71 14.93 -28.96
N ALA A 10 30.84 16.27 -29.01
CA ALA A 10 30.14 17.16 -28.12
C ALA A 10 28.62 17.09 -28.24
N ILE A 11 28.11 17.03 -29.48
CA ILE A 11 26.67 16.86 -29.74
C ILE A 11 26.15 15.49 -29.21
N LEU A 12 26.90 14.41 -29.44
CA LEU A 12 26.56 13.10 -28.96
C LEU A 12 26.48 13.05 -27.43
N LEU A 13 27.46 13.64 -26.74
CA LEU A 13 27.48 13.72 -25.29
C LEU A 13 26.32 14.57 -24.73
N ALA A 14 26.00 15.67 -25.38
CA ALA A 14 24.86 16.51 -25.00
C ALA A 14 23.54 15.76 -25.15
N VAL A 15 23.35 15.02 -26.24
CA VAL A 15 22.14 14.19 -26.48
C VAL A 15 22.04 13.07 -25.46
N LEU A 16 23.15 12.37 -25.18
CA LEU A 16 23.17 11.31 -24.14
C LEU A 16 22.87 11.85 -22.74
N SER A 17 23.40 13.04 -22.41
CA SER A 17 23.09 13.70 -21.14
C SER A 17 21.62 14.09 -21.03
N LEU A 18 21.02 14.60 -22.10
CA LEU A 18 19.62 14.95 -22.14
C LEU A 18 18.72 13.72 -22.01
N VAL A 19 19.06 12.63 -22.71
CA VAL A 19 18.34 11.35 -22.61
C VAL A 19 18.46 10.78 -21.19
N ALA A 20 19.64 10.80 -20.58
CA ALA A 20 19.84 10.38 -19.21
C ALA A 20 19.01 11.22 -18.23
N LEU A 21 18.94 12.53 -18.40
CA LEU A 21 18.15 13.43 -17.56
C LEU A 21 16.64 13.14 -17.67
N VAL A 22 16.16 12.88 -18.90
CA VAL A 22 14.76 12.49 -19.14
C VAL A 22 14.44 11.13 -18.51
N LEU A 23 15.35 10.16 -18.64
CA LEU A 23 15.15 8.83 -18.06
C LEU A 23 15.17 8.87 -16.51
N VAL A 24 16.08 9.63 -15.92
CA VAL A 24 16.14 9.83 -14.45
C VAL A 24 14.90 10.58 -13.97
N GLY A 25 14.44 11.61 -14.70
CA GLY A 25 13.20 12.33 -14.38
C GLY A 25 11.95 11.46 -14.47
N ARG A 26 11.92 10.51 -15.41
CA ARG A 26 10.81 9.54 -15.52
C ARG A 26 10.84 8.47 -14.42
N TRP A 27 12.01 8.07 -13.95
CA TRP A 27 12.15 7.16 -12.80
C TRP A 27 11.75 7.83 -11.48
N GLY A 28 12.04 9.11 -11.30
CA GLY A 28 11.63 9.89 -10.12
C GLY A 28 10.12 10.13 -10.04
N ASN A 29 9.41 10.01 -11.17
CA ASN A 29 7.94 10.10 -11.26
C ASN A 29 7.26 8.71 -11.33
N ALA A 30 7.91 7.63 -10.92
CA ALA A 30 7.20 6.38 -10.70
C ALA A 30 6.01 6.69 -9.79
N ARG A 31 4.78 6.45 -10.26
CA ARG A 31 3.55 6.66 -9.49
C ARG A 31 3.74 5.99 -8.15
N LYS A 32 3.73 6.75 -7.07
CA LYS A 32 3.67 6.18 -5.73
C LYS A 32 2.39 5.35 -5.69
N ILE A 33 2.56 4.04 -5.53
CA ILE A 33 1.42 3.18 -5.26
C ILE A 33 0.86 3.66 -3.94
N GLY A 34 -0.43 3.96 -3.87
CA GLY A 34 -1.11 4.34 -2.63
C GLY A 34 -0.99 3.26 -1.56
N GLY A 35 -1.39 3.57 -0.35
CA GLY A 35 -1.45 2.62 0.76
C GLY A 35 -0.11 2.25 1.39
N GLN A 36 0.96 3.03 1.15
CA GLN A 36 2.29 2.77 1.71
C GLN A 36 2.66 3.70 2.87
N GLY A 37 1.89 4.77 3.09
CA GLY A 37 2.12 5.70 4.18
C GLY A 37 1.60 5.15 5.51
N PRO A 38 2.45 4.91 6.53
CA PRO A 38 1.95 4.48 7.83
C PRO A 38 1.08 5.59 8.44
N ALA A 39 -0.06 5.20 9.02
CA ALA A 39 -0.90 6.07 9.82
C ALA A 39 -0.91 5.59 11.27
N GLU A 40 -1.11 6.52 12.20
CA GLU A 40 -1.30 6.16 13.59
C GLU A 40 -2.69 5.52 13.74
N PRO A 41 -2.81 4.27 14.22
CA PRO A 41 -4.10 3.66 14.44
C PRO A 41 -4.78 4.30 15.66
N PHE A 42 -6.10 4.41 15.61
CA PHE A 42 -6.86 5.02 16.69
C PHE A 42 -8.25 4.40 16.84
N ARG A 43 -8.79 4.52 18.03
CA ARG A 43 -10.17 4.15 18.33
C ARG A 43 -11.12 5.23 17.81
N ILE A 44 -12.08 4.84 16.99
CA ILE A 44 -13.11 5.75 16.46
C ILE A 44 -14.26 5.85 17.48
N ALA A 45 -14.84 4.71 17.84
CA ALA A 45 -15.92 4.62 18.82
C ALA A 45 -16.10 3.17 19.29
N GLY A 46 -16.47 2.95 20.54
CA GLY A 46 -16.77 1.60 21.03
C GLY A 46 -15.64 0.61 20.76
N ASN A 47 -15.94 -0.40 19.99
CA ASN A 47 -15.01 -1.45 19.52
C ASN A 47 -14.57 -1.27 18.06
N PHE A 48 -14.69 -0.08 17.50
CA PHE A 48 -14.40 0.26 16.12
C PHE A 48 -13.13 1.13 16.03
N TYR A 49 -12.14 0.69 15.23
CA TYR A 49 -10.80 1.28 15.13
C TYR A 49 -10.42 1.53 13.70
N TYR A 50 -9.67 2.61 13.46
CA TYR A 50 -8.95 2.84 12.21
C TYR A 50 -7.60 2.10 12.26
N VAL A 51 -7.30 1.32 11.23
CA VAL A 51 -6.06 0.54 11.11
C VAL A 51 -5.40 0.67 9.74
N GLY A 52 -5.92 1.54 8.87
CA GLY A 52 -5.46 1.74 7.50
C GLY A 52 -4.14 2.50 7.37
N ALA A 53 -3.90 3.00 6.17
CA ALA A 53 -2.76 3.86 5.82
C ALA A 53 -3.20 5.33 5.73
N THR A 54 -2.28 6.26 5.43
CA THR A 54 -2.58 7.69 5.34
C THR A 54 -3.58 8.05 4.23
N ASP A 55 -3.68 7.22 3.21
CA ASP A 55 -4.42 7.45 1.98
C ASP A 55 -5.36 6.28 1.60
N VAL A 56 -5.38 5.21 2.39
CA VAL A 56 -6.23 4.03 2.17
C VAL A 56 -6.81 3.56 3.49
N ALA A 57 -8.13 3.50 3.56
CA ALA A 57 -8.84 3.13 4.77
C ALA A 57 -8.90 1.60 4.97
N ALA A 58 -8.78 1.19 6.22
CA ALA A 58 -9.14 -0.13 6.71
C ALA A 58 -9.57 -0.01 8.17
N PHE A 59 -10.45 -0.89 8.60
CA PHE A 59 -11.02 -0.80 9.94
C PHE A 59 -10.98 -2.14 10.66
N LEU A 60 -10.78 -2.09 11.98
CA LEU A 60 -10.88 -3.24 12.86
C LEU A 60 -12.12 -3.08 13.74
N ILE A 61 -12.92 -4.12 13.82
CA ILE A 61 -14.06 -4.24 14.74
C ILE A 61 -13.74 -5.40 15.68
N THR A 62 -13.60 -5.10 16.97
CA THR A 62 -13.24 -6.14 17.94
C THR A 62 -14.47 -6.75 18.61
N GLY A 63 -14.41 -8.04 18.87
CA GLY A 63 -15.47 -8.80 19.55
C GLY A 63 -14.91 -9.89 20.45
N PRO A 64 -15.70 -10.40 21.40
CA PRO A 64 -15.26 -11.41 22.36
C PRO A 64 -14.96 -12.77 21.70
N GLU A 65 -15.61 -13.09 20.59
CA GLU A 65 -15.43 -14.34 19.84
C GLU A 65 -14.43 -14.22 18.69
N GLY A 66 -13.87 -13.04 18.49
CA GLY A 66 -12.94 -12.72 17.43
C GLY A 66 -13.25 -11.38 16.78
N HIS A 67 -12.37 -10.98 15.88
CA HIS A 67 -12.38 -9.66 15.27
C HIS A 67 -12.74 -9.73 13.80
N VAL A 68 -13.21 -8.60 13.27
CA VAL A 68 -13.49 -8.39 11.83
C VAL A 68 -12.55 -7.29 11.34
N VAL A 69 -11.90 -7.50 10.20
CA VAL A 69 -11.23 -6.44 9.44
C VAL A 69 -12.07 -6.12 8.22
N LEU A 70 -12.41 -4.86 8.07
CA LEU A 70 -13.09 -4.32 6.89
C LEU A 70 -12.06 -3.66 5.98
N ASP A 71 -11.95 -4.17 4.78
CA ASP A 71 -10.99 -3.84 3.73
C ASP A 71 -9.51 -4.12 4.10
N GLY A 72 -8.72 -4.37 3.07
CA GLY A 72 -7.32 -4.75 3.20
C GLY A 72 -6.34 -3.78 2.55
N GLY A 73 -6.85 -2.73 1.91
CA GLY A 73 -6.02 -1.83 1.12
C GLY A 73 -5.32 -2.53 -0.05
N TYR A 74 -4.24 -1.96 -0.52
CA TYR A 74 -3.33 -2.61 -1.48
C TYR A 74 -2.56 -3.76 -0.80
N PRO A 75 -1.92 -4.66 -1.57
CA PRO A 75 -1.05 -5.69 -1.00
C PRO A 75 0.05 -5.11 -0.09
N THR A 76 0.55 -3.92 -0.42
CA THR A 76 1.55 -3.18 0.37
C THR A 76 0.99 -2.52 1.63
N THR A 77 -0.33 -2.37 1.74
CA THR A 77 -1.01 -1.84 2.94
C THR A 77 -1.18 -2.91 4.02
N ALA A 78 -1.31 -4.19 3.65
CA ALA A 78 -1.58 -5.26 4.58
C ALA A 78 -0.57 -5.36 5.75
N PRO A 79 0.76 -5.22 5.55
CA PRO A 79 1.72 -5.18 6.65
C PRO A 79 1.50 -4.01 7.60
N LEU A 80 1.07 -2.84 7.11
CA LEU A 80 0.76 -1.67 7.93
C LEU A 80 -0.49 -1.91 8.77
N ILE A 81 -1.52 -2.55 8.19
CA ILE A 81 -2.75 -2.95 8.92
C ILE A 81 -2.40 -3.90 10.06
N MET A 82 -1.57 -4.93 9.81
CA MET A 82 -1.13 -5.85 10.85
C MET A 82 -0.34 -5.16 11.96
N ALA A 83 0.56 -4.24 11.60
CA ALA A 83 1.30 -3.44 12.58
C ALA A 83 0.37 -2.54 13.41
N SER A 84 -0.64 -1.93 12.78
CA SER A 84 -1.65 -1.11 13.44
C SER A 84 -2.49 -1.91 14.44
N ILE A 85 -2.92 -3.12 14.05
CA ILE A 85 -3.66 -4.05 14.93
C ILE A 85 -2.81 -4.39 16.16
N ALA A 86 -1.53 -4.75 15.94
CA ALA A 86 -0.61 -5.07 17.04
C ALA A 86 -0.36 -3.86 17.96
N LYS A 87 -0.24 -2.67 17.39
CA LYS A 87 -0.05 -1.42 18.16
C LYS A 87 -1.24 -1.08 19.06
N LEU A 88 -2.45 -1.44 18.63
CA LEU A 88 -3.66 -1.31 19.44
C LEU A 88 -3.78 -2.40 20.54
N GLY A 89 -2.84 -3.36 20.59
CA GLY A 89 -2.84 -4.45 21.57
C GLY A 89 -3.65 -5.69 21.17
N PHE A 90 -4.02 -5.81 19.88
CA PHE A 90 -4.74 -6.96 19.37
C PHE A 90 -3.83 -7.88 18.55
N ASP A 91 -4.19 -9.16 18.43
CA ASP A 91 -3.47 -10.13 17.61
C ASP A 91 -4.20 -10.34 16.27
N ILE A 92 -3.45 -10.35 15.17
CA ILE A 92 -3.98 -10.68 13.84
C ILE A 92 -4.63 -12.09 13.82
N LYS A 93 -4.19 -13.01 14.67
CA LYS A 93 -4.75 -14.36 14.81
C LYS A 93 -6.16 -14.38 15.39
N ASP A 94 -6.56 -13.31 16.08
CA ASP A 94 -7.92 -13.14 16.60
C ASP A 94 -8.88 -12.57 15.56
N VAL A 95 -8.40 -12.14 14.40
CA VAL A 95 -9.25 -11.79 13.26
C VAL A 95 -9.83 -13.08 12.68
N LYS A 96 -11.17 -13.18 12.67
CA LYS A 96 -11.92 -14.36 12.19
C LYS A 96 -12.62 -14.09 10.86
N VAL A 97 -12.89 -12.82 10.56
CA VAL A 97 -13.57 -12.43 9.32
C VAL A 97 -12.81 -11.27 8.68
N LEU A 98 -12.57 -11.39 7.37
CA LEU A 98 -12.17 -10.30 6.50
C LEU A 98 -13.37 -9.95 5.64
N LEU A 99 -13.82 -8.71 5.71
CA LEU A 99 -14.96 -8.22 4.96
C LEU A 99 -14.47 -7.27 3.87
N ASN A 100 -14.87 -7.51 2.63
CA ASN A 100 -14.55 -6.65 1.49
C ASN A 100 -15.75 -5.76 1.14
N SER A 101 -15.55 -4.43 1.15
CA SER A 101 -16.61 -3.49 0.81
C SER A 101 -16.81 -3.36 -0.70
N GLU A 102 -15.74 -3.46 -1.48
CA GLU A 102 -15.77 -3.37 -2.94
C GLU A 102 -14.53 -4.03 -3.60
N PRO A 103 -14.61 -4.42 -4.90
CA PRO A 103 -13.57 -5.22 -5.55
C PRO A 103 -12.34 -4.42 -6.03
N HIS A 104 -12.27 -3.10 -5.79
CA HIS A 104 -11.12 -2.31 -6.21
C HIS A 104 -9.84 -2.64 -5.43
N PRO A 105 -8.65 -2.49 -6.04
CA PRO A 105 -7.37 -2.90 -5.43
C PRO A 105 -7.02 -2.19 -4.13
N ASP A 106 -7.52 -0.98 -3.92
CA ASP A 106 -7.32 -0.19 -2.70
C ASP A 106 -8.22 -0.62 -1.53
N HIS A 107 -9.14 -1.55 -1.77
CA HIS A 107 -9.99 -2.20 -0.78
C HIS A 107 -9.65 -3.69 -0.63
N GLY A 108 -9.66 -4.43 -1.74
CA GLY A 108 -9.51 -5.88 -1.76
C GLY A 108 -8.09 -6.41 -1.90
N GLY A 109 -7.16 -5.57 -2.37
CA GLY A 109 -5.83 -6.03 -2.79
C GLY A 109 -4.99 -6.69 -1.71
N GLY A 110 -5.08 -6.24 -0.47
CA GLY A 110 -4.34 -6.75 0.67
C GLY A 110 -5.00 -7.93 1.39
N LEU A 111 -6.24 -8.27 1.08
CA LEU A 111 -7.01 -9.28 1.82
C LEU A 111 -6.38 -10.68 1.79
N THR A 112 -5.75 -11.07 0.68
CA THR A 112 -5.04 -12.37 0.61
C THR A 112 -3.90 -12.44 1.61
N VAL A 113 -3.13 -11.35 1.78
CA VAL A 113 -2.01 -11.28 2.72
C VAL A 113 -2.55 -11.35 4.16
N LEU A 114 -3.61 -10.61 4.46
CA LEU A 114 -4.26 -10.63 5.78
C LEU A 114 -4.86 -12.01 6.07
N GLN A 115 -5.47 -12.68 5.08
CA GLN A 115 -6.03 -14.02 5.22
C GLN A 115 -4.96 -15.05 5.56
N GLN A 116 -3.82 -15.02 4.86
CA GLN A 116 -2.69 -15.90 5.14
C GLN A 116 -2.13 -15.68 6.55
N ALA A 117 -2.10 -14.43 7.01
CA ALA A 117 -1.61 -14.09 8.35
C ALA A 117 -2.59 -14.49 9.46
N SER A 118 -3.89 -14.26 9.28
CA SER A 118 -4.92 -14.48 10.31
C SER A 118 -5.51 -15.90 10.31
N GLY A 119 -5.67 -16.50 9.13
CA GLY A 119 -6.51 -17.68 8.92
C GLY A 119 -8.00 -17.36 8.83
N ALA A 120 -8.37 -16.10 8.71
CA ALA A 120 -9.75 -15.63 8.70
C ALA A 120 -10.53 -16.07 7.45
N GLN A 121 -11.85 -16.13 7.59
CA GLN A 121 -12.76 -16.31 6.45
C GLN A 121 -12.89 -14.97 5.69
N LEU A 122 -12.85 -15.04 4.35
CA LEU A 122 -13.08 -13.87 3.49
C LEU A 122 -14.55 -13.83 3.09
N TRP A 123 -15.21 -12.70 3.37
CA TRP A 123 -16.57 -12.41 2.97
C TRP A 123 -16.56 -11.20 2.04
N ALA A 124 -17.08 -11.38 0.83
CA ALA A 124 -17.20 -10.35 -0.19
C ALA A 124 -18.64 -10.30 -0.70
N SER A 125 -19.10 -9.13 -1.13
CA SER A 125 -20.38 -8.92 -1.78
C SER A 125 -20.30 -9.30 -3.26
#